data_3db619a4becba52d404199b19c5293b2
#
_entry.id   3db619a4becba52d404199b19c5293b2
#
_cell.length_a   1.000
_cell.length_b   1.000
_cell.length_c   1.000
_cell.angle_alpha   90.00
_cell.angle_beta   90.00
_cell.angle_gamma   90.00
#
_symmetry.space_group_name_H-M   'P 1'
#
loop_
_entity.id
_entity.type
_entity.pdbx_description
1 polymer ?
#
loop_
_entity_poly.entity_id
_entity_poly.type
_entity_poly.pdbx_seq_one_letter_code
_entity_poly.pdbx_strand_id
1 'polypeptide(L)'
;TVAGATLIIRRAKGVERPALAPVLPTAEGGMLLVDCGANVDCKPSQLRQFGIMGSIYMRTVMGVENPRVGLINNGAEEEKGNALVKETFPLLKQCTDINFTGSIEAREIPHGGADVIVCEAFTGNVILKLYEGTGAALISMVKKGMMSSLRSKIGALLVKPALKLSLIHI
;
A
#
# COMPACT_ATOMS: atom_id res chain seq x y z
N THR A 1 -9.89 -14.36 -9.50
CA THR A 1 -8.57 -13.90 -10.01
C THR A 1 -8.74 -12.64 -10.85
N VAL A 2 -7.69 -11.81 -10.99
CA VAL A 2 -7.69 -10.60 -11.83
C VAL A 2 -8.06 -10.93 -13.28
N ALA A 3 -7.55 -12.03 -13.83
CA ALA A 3 -7.90 -12.53 -15.16
C ALA A 3 -9.41 -12.83 -15.29
N GLY A 4 -10.00 -13.52 -14.31
CA GLY A 4 -11.45 -13.81 -14.30
C GLY A 4 -12.29 -12.54 -14.25
N ALA A 5 -11.94 -11.57 -13.40
CA ALA A 5 -12.60 -10.28 -13.35
C ALA A 5 -12.51 -9.54 -14.71
N THR A 6 -11.33 -9.53 -15.33
CA THR A 6 -11.11 -8.86 -16.61
C THR A 6 -11.91 -9.49 -17.76
N LEU A 7 -12.00 -10.82 -17.77
CA LEU A 7 -12.70 -11.56 -18.84
C LEU A 7 -14.22 -11.55 -18.68
N ILE A 8 -14.73 -11.64 -17.45
CA ILE A 8 -16.15 -11.80 -17.15
C ILE A 8 -16.81 -10.44 -16.90
N ILE A 9 -16.27 -9.62 -15.99
CA ILE A 9 -16.82 -8.31 -15.60
C ILE A 9 -16.46 -7.24 -16.63
N ARG A 10 -15.34 -7.41 -17.32
CA ARG A 10 -14.71 -6.48 -18.26
C ARG A 10 -14.16 -5.23 -17.57
N ARG A 11 -13.31 -4.50 -18.31
CA ARG A 11 -12.71 -3.25 -17.82
C ARG A 11 -13.68 -2.10 -18.03
N ALA A 12 -13.67 -1.14 -17.11
CA ALA A 12 -14.35 0.13 -17.33
C ALA A 12 -13.77 0.85 -18.56
N LYS A 13 -14.61 1.63 -19.26
CA LYS A 13 -14.17 2.39 -20.44
C LYS A 13 -13.02 3.33 -20.06
N GLY A 14 -11.92 3.29 -20.79
CA GLY A 14 -10.73 4.10 -20.55
C GLY A 14 -9.68 3.47 -19.62
N VAL A 15 -9.98 2.38 -18.91
CA VAL A 15 -9.01 1.65 -18.07
C VAL A 15 -8.16 0.72 -18.93
N GLU A 16 -6.84 0.94 -18.95
CA GLU A 16 -5.91 0.11 -19.75
C GLU A 16 -5.68 -1.26 -19.11
N ARG A 17 -5.46 -1.30 -17.80
CA ARG A 17 -5.18 -2.53 -17.04
C ARG A 17 -5.87 -2.51 -15.69
N PRO A 18 -6.44 -3.65 -15.24
CA PRO A 18 -6.84 -3.81 -13.84
C PRO A 18 -5.60 -3.92 -12.97
N ALA A 19 -5.69 -3.47 -11.72
CA ALA A 19 -4.63 -3.59 -10.73
C ALA A 19 -5.09 -4.42 -9.52
N LEU A 20 -4.15 -5.01 -8.80
CA LEU A 20 -4.38 -5.62 -7.49
C LEU A 20 -3.97 -4.61 -6.41
N ALA A 21 -4.91 -4.21 -5.57
CA ALA A 21 -4.71 -3.11 -4.64
C ALA A 21 -5.24 -3.45 -3.23
N PRO A 22 -4.42 -4.07 -2.36
CA PRO A 22 -4.77 -4.26 -0.96
C PRO A 22 -4.65 -2.97 -0.16
N VAL A 23 -5.44 -2.87 0.91
CA VAL A 23 -5.26 -1.88 1.96
C VAL A 23 -4.33 -2.47 3.02
N LEU A 24 -3.21 -1.82 3.26
CA LEU A 24 -2.25 -2.19 4.29
C LEU A 24 -2.44 -1.32 5.53
N PRO A 25 -2.31 -1.87 6.75
CA PRO A 25 -2.37 -1.11 7.98
C PRO A 25 -1.14 -0.22 8.13
N THR A 26 -1.33 1.01 8.61
CA THR A 26 -0.26 1.95 8.97
C THR A 26 -0.54 2.54 10.34
N ALA A 27 0.41 3.29 10.91
CA ALA A 27 0.21 4.00 12.17
C ALA A 27 -0.95 5.03 12.12
N GLU A 28 -1.28 5.55 10.94
CA GLU A 28 -2.33 6.55 10.71
C GLU A 28 -3.65 5.96 10.18
N GLY A 29 -3.74 4.63 10.02
CA GLY A 29 -4.93 3.96 9.48
C GLY A 29 -4.61 2.99 8.36
N GLY A 30 -5.41 3.02 7.28
CA GLY A 30 -5.22 2.16 6.11
C GLY A 30 -4.61 2.91 4.93
N MET A 31 -3.70 2.29 4.19
CA MET A 31 -3.05 2.80 2.99
C MET A 31 -3.24 1.81 1.84
N LEU A 32 -3.58 2.30 0.65
CA LEU A 32 -3.76 1.48 -0.54
C LEU A 32 -2.44 1.33 -1.30
N LEU A 33 -1.97 0.09 -1.46
CA LEU A 33 -0.82 -0.23 -2.31
C LEU A 33 -1.31 -0.70 -3.68
N VAL A 34 -0.94 -0.02 -4.75
CA VAL A 34 -1.38 -0.31 -6.12
C VAL A 34 -0.26 -0.13 -7.15
N ASP A 35 0.11 -1.11 -7.92
CA ASP A 35 -0.29 -2.51 -8.12
C ASP A 35 0.62 -3.45 -7.31
N CYS A 36 0.10 -4.58 -6.84
CA CYS A 36 0.91 -5.53 -6.07
C CYS A 36 0.81 -6.98 -6.55
N GLY A 37 0.49 -7.22 -7.83
CA GLY A 37 0.46 -8.59 -8.30
C GLY A 37 -0.19 -8.84 -9.67
N ALA A 38 -0.66 -7.81 -10.37
CA ALA A 38 -1.35 -7.99 -11.65
C ALA A 38 -0.48 -7.64 -12.87
N ASN A 39 0.32 -6.58 -12.80
CA ASN A 39 1.07 -6.06 -13.93
C ASN A 39 2.53 -5.81 -13.56
N VAL A 40 3.43 -6.71 -13.92
CA VAL A 40 4.88 -6.58 -13.67
C VAL A 40 5.48 -5.56 -14.62
N ASP A 41 5.19 -5.69 -15.91
CA ASP A 41 5.66 -4.76 -16.94
C ASP A 41 4.59 -3.69 -17.17
N CYS A 42 4.79 -2.51 -16.60
CA CYS A 42 3.89 -1.37 -16.70
C CYS A 42 4.44 -0.28 -17.62
N LYS A 43 3.50 0.47 -18.22
CA LYS A 43 3.79 1.76 -18.86
C LYS A 43 3.54 2.91 -17.87
N PRO A 44 4.19 4.07 -18.03
CA PRO A 44 3.93 5.25 -17.20
C PRO A 44 2.47 5.68 -17.17
N SER A 45 1.74 5.56 -18.31
CA SER A 45 0.29 5.83 -18.39
C SER A 45 -0.54 4.95 -17.48
N GLN A 46 -0.14 3.68 -17.29
CA GLN A 46 -0.83 2.73 -16.42
C GLN A 46 -0.63 3.06 -14.96
N LEU A 47 0.60 3.43 -14.54
CA LEU A 47 0.87 3.88 -13.18
C LEU A 47 0.08 5.16 -12.85
N ARG A 48 -0.02 6.10 -13.80
CA ARG A 48 -0.89 7.27 -13.63
C ARG A 48 -2.35 6.85 -13.40
N GLN A 49 -2.86 5.89 -14.19
CA GLN A 49 -4.22 5.38 -13.99
C GLN A 49 -4.38 4.68 -12.64
N PHE A 50 -3.37 3.96 -12.14
CA PHE A 50 -3.41 3.34 -10.82
C PHE A 50 -3.52 4.40 -9.71
N GLY A 51 -2.81 5.52 -9.82
CA GLY A 51 -2.94 6.64 -8.90
C GLY A 51 -4.36 7.22 -8.88
N ILE A 52 -4.98 7.41 -10.06
CA ILE A 52 -6.37 7.89 -10.17
C ILE A 52 -7.35 6.88 -9.56
N MET A 53 -7.25 5.60 -9.92
CA MET A 53 -8.12 4.55 -9.38
C MET A 53 -7.97 4.40 -7.86
N GLY A 54 -6.74 4.44 -7.36
CA GLY A 54 -6.46 4.41 -5.92
C GLY A 54 -7.05 5.61 -5.18
N SER A 55 -6.91 6.81 -5.72
CA SER A 55 -7.49 8.03 -5.16
C SER A 55 -9.03 7.94 -5.09
N ILE A 56 -9.68 7.46 -6.16
CA ILE A 56 -11.13 7.25 -6.18
C ILE A 56 -11.53 6.23 -5.09
N TYR A 57 -10.82 5.09 -5.00
CA TYR A 57 -11.11 4.06 -4.00
C TYR A 57 -10.99 4.59 -2.57
N MET A 58 -9.89 5.27 -2.25
CA MET A 58 -9.69 5.84 -0.91
C MET A 58 -10.76 6.87 -0.56
N ARG A 59 -11.20 7.67 -1.53
CA ARG A 59 -12.27 8.65 -1.35
C ARG A 59 -13.63 8.00 -1.14
N THR A 60 -14.00 7.04 -2.00
CA THR A 60 -15.37 6.49 -2.03
C THR A 60 -15.60 5.37 -1.04
N VAL A 61 -14.58 4.55 -0.76
CA VAL A 61 -14.68 3.36 0.08
C VAL A 61 -14.13 3.62 1.48
N MET A 62 -12.98 4.30 1.56
CA MET A 62 -12.30 4.56 2.84
C MET A 62 -12.68 5.90 3.47
N GLY A 63 -13.39 6.79 2.76
CA GLY A 63 -13.85 8.07 3.28
C GLY A 63 -12.77 9.14 3.41
N VAL A 64 -11.61 8.96 2.77
CA VAL A 64 -10.53 9.96 2.79
C VAL A 64 -10.83 11.04 1.76
N GLU A 65 -11.14 12.26 2.18
CA GLU A 65 -11.62 13.33 1.28
C GLU A 65 -10.61 13.72 0.20
N ASN A 66 -9.33 13.87 0.56
CA ASN A 66 -8.25 14.28 -0.36
C ASN A 66 -7.04 13.34 -0.24
N PRO A 67 -7.12 12.11 -0.78
CA PRO A 67 -6.07 11.10 -0.60
C PRO A 67 -4.73 11.55 -1.17
N ARG A 68 -3.70 11.48 -0.35
CA ARG A 68 -2.30 11.72 -0.75
C ARG A 68 -1.83 10.56 -1.61
N VAL A 69 -1.36 10.85 -2.81
CA VAL A 69 -0.85 9.86 -3.77
C VAL A 69 0.66 9.97 -3.87
N GLY A 70 1.39 8.93 -3.48
CA GLY A 70 2.84 8.83 -3.59
C GLY A 70 3.27 7.82 -4.64
N LEU A 71 4.37 8.11 -5.35
CA LEU A 71 5.02 7.15 -6.26
C LEU A 71 6.18 6.49 -5.50
N ILE A 72 6.19 5.15 -5.41
CA ILE A 72 7.27 4.44 -4.73
C ILE A 72 8.60 4.69 -5.43
N ASN A 73 9.63 5.02 -4.67
CA ASN A 73 10.95 5.32 -5.19
C ASN A 73 12.03 4.87 -4.18
N ASN A 74 13.29 4.87 -4.60
CA ASN A 74 14.46 4.61 -3.77
C ASN A 74 15.07 5.87 -3.13
N GLY A 75 14.37 6.99 -3.18
CA GLY A 75 14.71 8.28 -2.58
C GLY A 75 13.65 9.32 -2.88
N ALA A 76 13.65 10.42 -2.13
CA ALA A 76 12.65 11.48 -2.23
C ALA A 76 12.85 12.39 -3.46
N GLU A 77 14.09 12.42 -4.02
CA GLU A 77 14.46 13.30 -5.11
C GLU A 77 13.86 12.85 -6.45
N GLU A 78 13.42 13.82 -7.28
CA GLU A 78 12.75 13.55 -8.57
C GLU A 78 13.64 12.80 -9.58
N GLU A 79 14.97 12.96 -9.49
CA GLU A 79 15.94 12.34 -10.40
C GLU A 79 16.22 10.88 -10.08
N LYS A 80 15.83 10.40 -8.88
CA LYS A 80 16.03 9.02 -8.48
C LYS A 80 15.00 8.07 -9.09
N GLY A 81 15.29 6.79 -9.00
CA GLY A 81 14.43 5.74 -9.51
C GLY A 81 14.87 5.17 -10.86
N ASN A 82 14.20 4.12 -11.26
CA ASN A 82 14.37 3.49 -12.57
C ASN A 82 13.68 4.31 -13.69
N ALA A 83 13.83 3.89 -14.93
CA ALA A 83 13.25 4.58 -16.08
C ALA A 83 11.72 4.75 -15.95
N LEU A 84 11.01 3.71 -15.52
CA LEU A 84 9.55 3.73 -15.34
C LEU A 84 9.13 4.80 -14.32
N VAL A 85 9.82 4.90 -13.17
CA VAL A 85 9.54 5.90 -12.13
C VAL A 85 9.78 7.31 -12.66
N LYS A 86 10.93 7.54 -13.33
CA LYS A 86 11.29 8.85 -13.90
C LYS A 86 10.31 9.34 -14.97
N GLU A 87 9.81 8.42 -15.80
CA GLU A 87 8.81 8.76 -16.82
C GLU A 87 7.41 8.92 -16.22
N THR A 88 7.08 8.23 -15.13
CA THR A 88 5.77 8.30 -14.46
C THR A 88 5.63 9.57 -13.63
N PHE A 89 6.70 10.01 -12.96
CA PHE A 89 6.67 11.14 -12.03
C PHE A 89 6.05 12.41 -12.64
N PRO A 90 6.48 12.90 -13.81
CA PRO A 90 5.89 14.09 -14.43
C PRO A 90 4.41 13.89 -14.81
N LEU A 91 4.00 12.68 -15.17
CA LEU A 91 2.61 12.38 -15.50
C LEU A 91 1.69 12.45 -14.27
N LEU A 92 2.17 12.01 -13.11
CA LEU A 92 1.44 12.15 -11.84
C LEU A 92 1.44 13.60 -11.35
N LYS A 93 2.57 14.30 -11.47
CA LYS A 93 2.71 15.71 -11.07
C LYS A 93 1.79 16.64 -11.85
N GLN A 94 1.54 16.36 -13.14
CA GLN A 94 0.62 17.10 -13.99
C GLN A 94 -0.84 16.66 -13.89
N CYS A 95 -1.12 15.58 -13.14
CA CYS A 95 -2.47 15.04 -13.02
C CYS A 95 -3.28 15.83 -11.99
N THR A 96 -4.23 16.63 -12.45
CA THR A 96 -5.10 17.46 -11.59
C THR A 96 -6.18 16.68 -10.86
N ASP A 97 -6.40 15.42 -11.22
CA ASP A 97 -7.45 14.56 -10.64
C ASP A 97 -7.05 13.92 -9.29
N ILE A 98 -5.78 14.06 -8.89
CA ILE A 98 -5.21 13.47 -7.69
C ILE A 98 -4.39 14.49 -6.88
N ASN A 99 -4.27 14.24 -5.60
CA ASN A 99 -3.35 14.96 -4.72
C ASN A 99 -1.98 14.26 -4.71
N PHE A 100 -1.17 14.49 -5.74
CA PHE A 100 0.15 13.89 -5.84
C PHE A 100 1.14 14.57 -4.90
N THR A 101 1.75 13.81 -4.00
CA THR A 101 2.67 14.30 -2.97
C THR A 101 4.15 14.04 -3.28
N GLY A 102 4.45 13.43 -4.43
CA GLY A 102 5.83 13.18 -4.85
C GLY A 102 6.27 11.73 -4.67
N SER A 103 7.59 11.53 -4.59
CA SER A 103 8.19 10.23 -4.31
C SER A 103 8.03 9.86 -2.84
N ILE A 104 7.85 8.55 -2.58
CA ILE A 104 7.80 7.98 -1.24
C ILE A 104 8.76 6.78 -1.14
N GLU A 105 9.49 6.69 -0.05
CA GLU A 105 10.35 5.54 0.22
C GLU A 105 9.58 4.45 1.00
N ALA A 106 9.95 3.18 0.77
CA ALA A 106 9.27 2.06 1.43
C ALA A 106 9.31 2.10 2.97
N ARG A 107 10.31 2.76 3.57
CA ARG A 107 10.40 2.96 5.03
C ARG A 107 9.31 3.87 5.59
N GLU A 108 8.69 4.72 4.77
CA GLU A 108 7.65 5.65 5.19
C GLU A 108 6.26 5.00 5.21
N ILE A 109 6.11 3.84 4.55
CA ILE A 109 4.85 3.09 4.46
C ILE A 109 4.23 2.80 5.84
N PRO A 110 4.95 2.22 6.82
CA PRO A 110 4.39 1.93 8.13
C PRO A 110 3.92 3.17 8.91
N HIS A 111 4.45 4.36 8.55
CA HIS A 111 4.17 5.63 9.20
C HIS A 111 3.04 6.42 8.52
N GLY A 112 2.46 5.93 7.42
CA GLY A 112 1.38 6.62 6.73
C GLY A 112 1.85 7.80 5.86
N GLY A 113 3.00 7.69 5.21
CA GLY A 113 3.56 8.74 4.35
C GLY A 113 2.67 9.15 3.17
N ALA A 114 1.79 8.26 2.70
CA ALA A 114 0.75 8.54 1.71
C ALA A 114 -0.46 7.63 1.94
N ASP A 115 -1.62 7.98 1.36
CA ASP A 115 -2.86 7.20 1.46
C ASP A 115 -2.99 6.20 0.29
N VAL A 116 -2.36 6.53 -0.84
CA VAL A 116 -2.23 5.66 -2.04
C VAL A 116 -0.76 5.61 -2.43
N ILE A 117 -0.22 4.40 -2.55
CA ILE A 117 1.15 4.17 -3.04
C ILE A 117 1.09 3.47 -4.38
N VAL A 118 1.63 4.14 -5.40
CA VAL A 118 1.67 3.68 -6.78
C VAL A 118 2.99 2.99 -7.08
N CYS A 119 2.92 1.79 -7.65
CA CYS A 119 4.07 1.02 -8.14
C CYS A 119 3.62 0.04 -9.23
N GLU A 120 4.58 -0.62 -9.87
CA GLU A 120 4.31 -1.81 -10.67
C GLU A 120 4.25 -3.07 -9.79
N ALA A 121 3.70 -4.16 -10.33
CA ALA A 121 3.34 -5.33 -9.52
C ALA A 121 4.52 -6.06 -8.89
N PHE A 122 5.72 -6.03 -9.46
CA PHE A 122 6.89 -6.67 -8.85
C PHE A 122 7.29 -5.96 -7.56
N THR A 123 7.48 -4.64 -7.62
CA THR A 123 7.80 -3.81 -6.45
C THR A 123 6.69 -3.90 -5.40
N GLY A 124 5.43 -3.77 -5.82
CA GLY A 124 4.30 -3.86 -4.90
C GLY A 124 4.17 -5.22 -4.23
N ASN A 125 4.41 -6.33 -4.96
CA ASN A 125 4.40 -7.66 -4.37
C ASN A 125 5.55 -7.89 -3.38
N VAL A 126 6.73 -7.37 -3.67
CA VAL A 126 7.88 -7.41 -2.73
C VAL A 126 7.54 -6.67 -1.44
N ILE A 127 7.00 -5.46 -1.55
CA ILE A 127 6.57 -4.67 -0.40
C ILE A 127 5.51 -5.43 0.40
N LEU A 128 4.45 -5.92 -0.25
CA LEU A 128 3.36 -6.66 0.38
C LEU A 128 3.88 -7.88 1.14
N LYS A 129 4.71 -8.72 0.51
CA LYS A 129 5.25 -9.94 1.12
C LYS A 129 6.21 -9.66 2.27
N LEU A 130 7.03 -8.61 2.14
CA LEU A 130 7.89 -8.17 3.23
C LEU A 130 7.06 -7.64 4.41
N TYR A 131 6.03 -6.86 4.13
CA TYR A 131 5.13 -6.30 5.16
C TYR A 131 4.41 -7.41 5.94
N GLU A 132 3.81 -8.37 5.23
CA GLU A 132 3.17 -9.56 5.82
C GLU A 132 4.17 -10.38 6.67
N GLY A 133 5.34 -10.67 6.11
CA GLY A 133 6.37 -11.47 6.79
C GLY A 133 6.95 -10.79 8.02
N THR A 134 7.23 -9.48 7.93
CA THR A 134 7.74 -8.68 9.06
C THR A 134 6.70 -8.57 10.17
N GLY A 135 5.43 -8.32 9.82
CA GLY A 135 4.34 -8.29 10.79
C GLY A 135 4.19 -9.61 11.56
N ALA A 136 4.19 -10.73 10.85
CA ALA A 136 4.13 -12.07 11.46
C ALA A 136 5.33 -12.35 12.37
N ALA A 137 6.54 -11.98 11.95
CA ALA A 137 7.76 -12.15 12.73
C ALA A 137 7.72 -11.32 14.04
N LEU A 138 7.35 -10.04 13.96
CA LEU A 138 7.22 -9.16 15.11
C LEU A 138 6.20 -9.69 16.12
N ILE A 139 5.01 -10.09 15.66
CA ILE A 139 3.98 -10.68 16.53
C ILE A 139 4.51 -11.96 17.20
N SER A 140 5.23 -12.81 16.46
CA SER A 140 5.85 -14.02 17.02
C SER A 140 6.89 -13.71 18.09
N MET A 141 7.76 -12.70 17.87
CA MET A 141 8.77 -12.26 18.84
C MET A 141 8.11 -11.71 20.11
N VAL A 142 7.09 -10.85 19.97
CA VAL A 142 6.32 -10.33 21.10
C VAL A 142 5.67 -11.46 21.89
N LYS A 143 5.02 -12.42 21.19
CA LYS A 143 4.42 -13.61 21.83
C LYS A 143 5.45 -14.44 22.60
N LYS A 144 6.63 -14.69 22.04
CA LYS A 144 7.72 -15.40 22.72
C LYS A 144 8.15 -14.65 23.99
N GLY A 145 8.35 -13.34 23.92
CA GLY A 145 8.68 -12.51 25.08
C GLY A 145 7.61 -12.57 26.17
N MET A 146 6.34 -12.44 25.80
CA MET A 146 5.21 -12.52 26.71
C MET A 146 5.08 -13.89 27.40
N MET A 147 5.53 -14.96 26.76
CA MET A 147 5.47 -16.34 27.30
C MET A 147 6.74 -16.77 28.03
N SER A 148 7.75 -15.90 28.17
CA SER A 148 9.07 -16.26 28.71
C SER A 148 9.12 -16.53 30.22
N SER A 149 8.22 -15.94 31.00
CA SER A 149 8.18 -16.10 32.47
C SER A 149 6.73 -16.13 32.97
N LEU A 150 6.52 -16.60 34.21
CA LEU A 150 5.21 -16.62 34.84
C LEU A 150 4.62 -15.19 34.99
N ARG A 151 5.45 -14.22 35.36
CA ARG A 151 5.07 -12.80 35.47
C ARG A 151 4.64 -12.25 34.12
N SER A 152 5.41 -12.52 33.05
CA SER A 152 5.10 -12.08 31.69
C SER A 152 3.80 -12.69 31.19
N LYS A 153 3.51 -13.95 31.50
CA LYS A 153 2.24 -14.63 31.15
C LYS A 153 1.03 -13.98 31.80
N ILE A 154 1.14 -13.61 33.10
CA ILE A 154 0.08 -12.87 33.80
C ILE A 154 -0.13 -11.49 33.16
N GLY A 155 0.95 -10.76 32.88
CA GLY A 155 0.89 -9.48 32.17
C GLY A 155 0.25 -9.59 30.79
N ALA A 156 0.58 -10.64 30.03
CA ALA A 156 -0.01 -10.94 28.72
C ALA A 156 -1.53 -11.17 28.80
N LEU A 157 -1.98 -11.86 29.85
CA LEU A 157 -3.41 -12.08 30.07
C LEU A 157 -4.17 -10.78 30.32
N LEU A 158 -3.58 -9.85 31.08
CA LEU A 158 -4.17 -8.54 31.38
C LEU A 158 -4.20 -7.63 30.14
N VAL A 159 -3.20 -7.69 29.25
CA VAL A 159 -3.10 -6.85 28.04
C VAL A 159 -3.91 -7.43 26.87
N LYS A 160 -4.25 -8.72 26.90
CA LYS A 160 -4.96 -9.42 25.80
C LYS A 160 -6.22 -8.68 25.28
N PRO A 161 -7.11 -8.09 26.12
CA PRO A 161 -8.27 -7.37 25.63
C PRO A 161 -7.90 -6.13 24.81
N ALA A 162 -6.88 -5.38 25.23
CA ALA A 162 -6.42 -4.18 24.51
C ALA A 162 -5.79 -4.55 23.15
N LEU A 163 -4.96 -5.62 23.11
CA LEU A 163 -4.39 -6.12 21.86
C LEU A 163 -5.46 -6.61 20.88
N LYS A 164 -6.55 -7.24 21.38
CA LYS A 164 -7.65 -7.68 20.52
C LYS A 164 -8.37 -6.50 19.87
N LEU A 165 -8.59 -5.40 20.60
CA LEU A 165 -9.19 -4.19 20.04
C LEU A 165 -8.31 -3.56 18.95
N SER A 166 -6.99 -3.50 19.15
CA SER A 166 -6.05 -2.97 18.17
C SER A 166 -5.99 -3.83 16.88
N LEU A 167 -6.09 -5.16 17.00
CA LEU A 167 -6.02 -6.08 15.85
C LEU A 167 -7.33 -6.21 15.06
N ILE A 168 -8.49 -5.82 15.61
CA ILE A 168 -9.76 -5.83 14.89
C ILE A 168 -9.83 -4.70 13.86
N HIS A 169 -9.05 -3.65 14.02
CA HIS A 169 -8.97 -2.52 13.07
C HIS A 169 -7.91 -2.71 11.97
N ILE A 170 -7.21 -3.83 11.98
CA ILE A 170 -6.25 -4.24 10.94
C ILE A 170 -6.84 -5.38 10.11
#